data_685a4479ba0943c4cfe901b95432445f
#
_entry.id   685a4479ba0943c4cfe901b95432445f
#
_cell.length_a   1.000
_cell.length_b   1.000
_cell.length_c   1.000
_cell.angle_alpha   90.00
_cell.angle_beta   90.00
_cell.angle_gamma   90.00
#
_symmetry.space_group_name_H-M   'P 1'
#
loop_
_entity.id
_entity.type
_entity.pdbx_description
1 polymer ?
#
loop_
_entity_poly.entity_id
_entity_poly.type
_entity_poly.pdbx_seq_one_letter_code
_entity_poly.pdbx_strand_id
1 'polypeptide(L)'
;MAKCIIWTDHAKAGVRAIEQKTALQILKTLARFIKTEEGNIRKLTDVEPPEFRLRAQDHRVFFRDHGDTIEILGVRNRKDACR
;
A
#
# COMPACT_ATOMS: atom_id res chain seq x y z
N MET A 1 5.10 18.32 2.08
CA MET A 1 4.95 17.67 3.39
C MET A 1 4.62 16.20 3.20
N ALA A 2 5.12 15.37 4.11
CA ALA A 2 4.81 13.96 4.06
C ALA A 2 3.35 13.71 4.39
N LYS A 3 2.73 12.77 3.68
CA LYS A 3 1.35 12.38 3.95
C LYS A 3 1.29 11.47 5.17
N CYS A 4 0.18 11.51 5.87
CA CYS A 4 -0.06 10.59 6.98
C CYS A 4 -0.51 9.23 6.44
N ILE A 5 -0.13 8.17 7.14
CA ILE A 5 -0.60 6.83 6.79
C ILE A 5 -1.57 6.35 7.85
N ILE A 6 -2.72 5.85 7.39
CA ILE A 6 -3.71 5.21 8.26
C ILE A 6 -3.83 3.75 7.78
N TRP A 7 -3.74 2.82 8.74
CA TRP A 7 -3.89 1.40 8.45
C TRP A 7 -5.29 0.93 8.86
N THR A 8 -6.01 0.35 7.91
CA THR A 8 -7.27 -0.30 8.24
C THR A 8 -6.99 -1.59 9.01
N ASP A 9 -7.97 -2.10 9.73
CA ASP A 9 -7.82 -3.37 10.46
C ASP A 9 -7.49 -4.51 9.51
N HIS A 10 -8.10 -4.52 8.34
CA HIS A 10 -7.82 -5.52 7.31
C HIS A 10 -6.36 -5.45 6.86
N ALA A 11 -5.84 -4.25 6.64
CA ALA A 11 -4.45 -4.06 6.22
C ALA A 11 -3.48 -4.50 7.32
N LYS A 12 -3.78 -4.17 8.57
CA LYS A 12 -2.96 -4.61 9.72
C LYS A 12 -2.89 -6.13 9.80
N ALA A 13 -4.03 -6.79 9.65
CA ALA A 13 -4.08 -8.24 9.67
C ALA A 13 -3.26 -8.85 8.52
N GLY A 14 -3.36 -8.24 7.34
CA GLY A 14 -2.61 -8.69 6.17
C GLY A 14 -1.10 -8.61 6.38
N VAL A 15 -0.62 -7.51 6.95
CA VAL A 15 0.81 -7.32 7.23
C VAL A 15 1.29 -8.29 8.30
N ARG A 16 0.49 -8.54 9.33
CA ARG A 16 0.84 -9.47 10.40
C ARG A 16 0.95 -10.91 9.90
N ALA A 17 0.21 -11.26 8.86
CA ALA A 17 0.24 -12.58 8.28
C ALA A 17 1.47 -12.82 7.40
N ILE A 18 2.23 -11.76 7.09
CA ILE A 18 3.41 -11.82 6.23
C ILE A 18 4.66 -12.01 7.09
N GLU A 19 5.65 -12.72 6.54
CA GLU A 19 6.95 -12.86 7.18
C GLU A 19 7.51 -11.48 7.55
N GLN A 20 8.08 -11.35 8.74
CA GLN A 20 8.56 -10.08 9.27
C GLN A 20 9.53 -9.37 8.30
N LYS A 21 10.45 -10.11 7.72
CA LYS A 21 11.41 -9.55 6.76
C LYS A 21 10.72 -8.91 5.57
N THR A 22 9.74 -9.60 5.02
CA THR A 22 8.96 -9.09 3.88
C THR A 22 8.10 -7.91 4.28
N ALA A 23 7.49 -7.97 5.46
CA ALA A 23 6.68 -6.86 5.98
C ALA A 23 7.51 -5.58 6.11
N LEU A 24 8.75 -5.70 6.59
CA LEU A 24 9.66 -4.55 6.69
C LEU A 24 9.97 -3.96 5.31
N GLN A 25 10.14 -4.80 4.30
CA GLN A 25 10.39 -4.33 2.95
C GLN A 25 9.19 -3.56 2.41
N ILE A 26 7.99 -4.05 2.69
CA ILE A 26 6.75 -3.35 2.28
C ILE A 26 6.66 -1.99 2.95
N LEU A 27 6.95 -1.93 4.25
CA LEU A 27 6.92 -0.66 5.00
C LEU A 27 7.94 0.33 4.48
N LYS A 28 9.13 -0.14 4.13
CA LYS A 28 10.17 0.71 3.55
C LYS A 28 9.74 1.27 2.20
N THR A 29 9.10 0.44 1.38
CA THR A 29 8.60 0.86 0.07
C THR A 29 7.52 1.92 0.22
N LEU A 30 6.60 1.75 1.16
CA LEU A 30 5.58 2.74 1.45
C LEU A 30 6.17 4.06 1.95
N ALA A 31 7.12 3.98 2.87
CA ALA A 31 7.75 5.18 3.43
C ALA A 31 8.46 5.96 2.32
N ARG A 32 9.16 5.26 1.45
CA ARG A 32 9.85 5.88 0.32
C ARG A 32 8.85 6.55 -0.62
N PHE A 33 7.76 5.87 -0.94
CA PHE A 33 6.72 6.43 -1.81
C PHE A 33 6.13 7.71 -1.22
N ILE A 34 5.82 7.69 0.07
CA ILE A 34 5.23 8.85 0.73
C ILE A 34 6.19 10.04 0.76
N LYS A 35 7.47 9.77 0.91
CA LYS A 35 8.49 10.81 0.96
C LYS A 35 8.83 11.38 -0.42
N THR A 36 8.94 10.53 -1.43
CA THR A 36 9.45 10.92 -2.75
C THR A 36 8.42 10.83 -3.86
N GLU A 37 7.29 10.22 -3.60
CA GLU A 37 6.26 9.87 -4.58
C GLU A 37 6.77 8.95 -5.68
N GLU A 38 7.93 8.33 -5.46
CA GLU A 38 8.50 7.35 -6.37
C GLU A 38 8.02 5.95 -6.02
N GLY A 39 7.73 5.17 -7.04
CA GLY A 39 7.31 3.80 -6.84
C GLY A 39 6.54 3.28 -8.03
N ASN A 40 6.32 1.98 -8.04
CA ASN A 40 5.54 1.35 -9.10
C ASN A 40 4.07 1.38 -8.72
N ILE A 41 3.41 2.49 -9.09
CA ILE A 41 2.05 2.79 -8.72
C ILE A 41 1.12 2.71 -9.92
N ARG A 42 -0.07 2.17 -9.69
CA ARG A 42 -1.10 2.14 -10.70
C ARG A 42 -2.43 2.61 -10.10
N LYS A 43 -3.08 3.55 -10.76
CA LYS A 43 -4.41 4.01 -10.37
C LYS A 43 -5.44 2.94 -10.78
N LEU A 44 -6.28 2.54 -9.84
CA LEU A 44 -7.26 1.48 -10.05
C LEU A 44 -8.66 2.00 -10.35
N THR A 45 -8.99 3.20 -9.84
CA THR A 45 -10.33 3.76 -9.99
C THR A 45 -10.28 5.28 -10.00
N ASP A 46 -11.19 5.88 -10.75
CA ASP A 46 -11.34 7.34 -10.82
C ASP A 46 -12.34 7.88 -9.81
N VAL A 47 -12.98 6.98 -9.03
CA VAL A 47 -13.94 7.39 -8.01
C VAL A 47 -13.22 8.07 -6.86
N GLU A 48 -13.77 9.17 -6.35
CA GLU A 48 -13.19 9.88 -5.23
C GLU A 48 -13.55 9.22 -3.90
N PRO A 49 -12.60 8.98 -2.98
CA PRO A 49 -11.16 9.15 -3.20
C PRO A 49 -10.59 8.03 -4.08
N PRO A 50 -9.59 8.34 -4.93
CA PRO A 50 -9.07 7.33 -5.87
C PRO A 50 -8.31 6.23 -5.16
N GLU A 51 -8.43 5.01 -5.70
CA GLU A 51 -7.70 3.87 -5.20
C GLU A 51 -6.48 3.59 -6.07
N PHE A 52 -5.39 3.21 -5.41
CA PHE A 52 -4.13 2.92 -6.07
C PHE A 52 -3.57 1.61 -5.61
N ARG A 53 -2.66 1.08 -6.41
CA ARG A 53 -1.88 -0.11 -6.09
C ARG A 53 -0.40 0.24 -6.16
N LEU A 54 0.32 -0.03 -5.07
CA LEU A 54 1.76 0.12 -5.01
C LEU A 54 2.40 -1.27 -4.98
N ARG A 55 3.30 -1.51 -5.92
CA ARG A 55 4.02 -2.78 -5.95
C ARG A 55 5.22 -2.72 -5.00
N ALA A 56 5.31 -3.70 -4.11
CA ALA A 56 6.40 -3.84 -3.16
C ALA A 56 6.90 -5.27 -3.22
N GLN A 57 7.93 -5.52 -4.04
CA GLN A 57 8.47 -6.86 -4.30
C GLN A 57 7.38 -7.81 -4.83
N ASP A 58 7.11 -8.91 -4.14
CA ASP A 58 6.09 -9.88 -4.54
C ASP A 58 4.71 -9.55 -3.96
N HIS A 59 4.59 -8.40 -3.33
CA HIS A 59 3.35 -7.98 -2.70
C HIS A 59 2.82 -6.72 -3.34
N ARG A 60 1.52 -6.49 -3.19
CA ARG A 60 0.85 -5.29 -3.68
C ARG A 60 0.09 -4.66 -2.53
N VAL A 61 0.28 -3.35 -2.38
CA VAL A 61 -0.38 -2.58 -1.36
C VAL A 61 -1.50 -1.78 -2.01
N PHE A 62 -2.72 -1.97 -1.51
CA PHE A 62 -3.88 -1.23 -2.00
C PHE A 62 -4.19 -0.11 -1.03
N PHE A 63 -4.34 1.09 -1.55
CA PHE A 63 -4.60 2.25 -0.71
C PHE A 63 -5.47 3.27 -1.40
N ARG A 64 -6.13 4.12 -0.61
CA ARG A 64 -6.85 5.29 -1.08
C ARG A 64 -6.07 6.54 -0.74
N ASP A 65 -6.01 7.45 -1.70
CA ASP A 65 -5.33 8.74 -1.52
C ASP A 65 -6.37 9.81 -1.22
N HIS A 66 -6.37 10.31 0.02
CA HIS A 66 -7.29 11.36 0.46
C HIS A 66 -6.66 12.75 0.35
N GLY A 67 -5.51 12.85 -0.33
CA GLY A 67 -4.79 14.12 -0.46
C GLY A 67 -3.69 14.26 0.57
N ASP A 68 -4.06 14.41 1.83
CA ASP A 68 -3.12 14.53 2.93
C ASP A 68 -2.92 13.24 3.71
N THR A 69 -3.72 12.23 3.40
CA THR A 69 -3.70 10.96 4.11
C THR A 69 -3.76 9.81 3.13
N ILE A 70 -2.97 8.78 3.39
CA ILE A 70 -3.00 7.52 2.64
C ILE A 70 -3.66 6.47 3.53
N GLU A 71 -4.78 5.95 3.10
CA GLU A 71 -5.51 4.90 3.82
C GLU A 71 -5.15 3.56 3.20
N ILE A 72 -4.44 2.72 3.95
CA ILE A 72 -4.02 1.40 3.47
C ILE A 72 -5.19 0.42 3.61
N LEU A 73 -5.68 -0.06 2.50
CA LEU A 73 -6.84 -0.96 2.46
C LEU A 73 -6.45 -2.41 2.64
N GLY A 74 -5.31 -2.81 2.13
CA GLY A 74 -4.88 -4.19 2.26
C GLY A 74 -3.54 -4.43 1.58
N VAL A 75 -2.94 -5.56 1.91
CA VAL A 75 -1.69 -6.02 1.30
C VAL A 75 -1.94 -7.44 0.80
N ARG A 76 -1.62 -7.69 -0.46
CA ARG A 76 -1.81 -9.00 -1.06
C ARG A 76 -0.55 -9.50 -1.71
N ASN A 77 -0.36 -10.81 -1.66
CA ASN A 77 0.69 -11.46 -2.39
C ASN A 77 0.36 -11.41 -3.88
N ARG A 78 1.39 -11.34 -4.72
CA ARG A 78 1.25 -11.31 -6.17
C ARG A 78 0.35 -12.43 -6.70
N LYS A 79 0.48 -13.63 -6.15
CA LYS A 79 -0.31 -14.79 -6.58
C LYS A 79 -1.80 -14.59 -6.30
N ASP A 80 -2.13 -14.01 -5.16
CA ASP A 80 -3.52 -13.77 -4.78
C ASP A 80 -4.14 -12.65 -5.58
N ALA A 81 -3.33 -11.68 -5.99
CA ALA A 81 -3.82 -10.52 -6.73
C ALA A 81 -4.08 -10.81 -8.21
N CYS A 82 -3.61 -11.92 -8.71
CA CYS A 82 -3.75 -12.29 -10.12
C CYS A 82 -5.04 -13.02 -10.45
N ARG A 83 -5.93 -13.16 -9.49
CA ARG A 83 -7.21 -13.83 -9.69
C ARG A 83 -8.28 -12.87 -10.18
#